data_206b2b2e4d979fd612f26c1510263435
#
_entry.id   206b2b2e4d979fd612f26c1510263435
#
_cell.length_a   1.000
_cell.length_b   1.000
_cell.length_c   1.000
_cell.angle_alpha   90.00
_cell.angle_beta   90.00
_cell.angle_gamma   90.00
#
_symmetry.space_group_name_H-M   'P 1'
#
loop_
_entity.id
_entity.type
_entity.pdbx_description
1 polymer ?
#
loop_
_entity_poly.entity_id
_entity_poly.type
_entity_poly.pdbx_seq_one_letter_code
_entity_poly.pdbx_strand_id
1 'polypeptide(L)'
;LEKPEIKAEIEQIGARKATIKLSSSKPAFFVSMDSGSTDGIFSDNFIALRPTAEKNIIFDSQDDLDIEKLKNELTIMDLYSAMN
;
A
#
# COMPACT_ATOMS: atom_id res chain seq x y z
N LEU A 1 22.14 -1.43 8.68
CA LEU A 1 20.82 -0.79 8.65
C LEU A 1 19.72 -1.84 8.61
N GLU A 2 18.74 -1.66 9.46
CA GLU A 2 17.60 -2.57 9.48
C GLU A 2 16.55 -2.13 8.47
N LYS A 3 15.95 -3.11 7.80
CA LYS A 3 14.86 -2.83 6.88
C LYS A 3 13.60 -2.45 7.65
N PRO A 4 12.83 -1.46 7.18
CA PRO A 4 11.55 -1.18 7.79
C PRO A 4 10.58 -2.35 7.54
N GLU A 5 9.79 -2.69 8.55
CA GLU A 5 8.67 -3.59 8.37
C GLU A 5 7.44 -2.76 8.10
N ILE A 6 6.93 -2.85 6.89
CA ILE A 6 5.74 -2.11 6.49
C ILE A 6 4.55 -3.04 6.62
N LYS A 7 3.57 -2.62 7.40
CA LYS A 7 2.32 -3.35 7.56
C LYS A 7 1.25 -2.66 6.75
N ALA A 8 0.40 -3.44 6.13
CA ALA A 8 -0.73 -2.92 5.36
C ALA A 8 -2.00 -3.62 5.80
N GLU A 9 -3.01 -2.83 6.12
CA GLU A 9 -4.35 -3.33 6.39
C GLU A 9 -5.25 -2.84 5.28
N ILE A 10 -5.94 -3.76 4.61
CA ILE A 10 -6.77 -3.45 3.46
C ILE A 10 -8.22 -3.71 3.82
N GLU A 11 -9.07 -2.71 3.61
CA GLU A 11 -10.50 -2.81 3.88
C GLU A 11 -11.29 -2.28 2.69
N GLN A 12 -12.24 -3.08 2.21
CA GLN A 12 -13.12 -2.64 1.14
C GLN A 12 -14.18 -1.70 1.71
N ILE A 13 -14.31 -0.51 1.12
CA ILE A 13 -15.24 0.51 1.59
C ILE A 13 -16.34 0.81 0.58
N GLY A 14 -16.31 0.18 -0.58
CA GLY A 14 -17.31 0.35 -1.63
C GLY A 14 -17.10 -0.69 -2.72
N ALA A 15 -17.99 -0.70 -3.71
CA ALA A 15 -17.90 -1.69 -4.80
C ALA A 15 -16.58 -1.60 -5.57
N ARG A 16 -15.98 -0.41 -5.61
CA ARG A 16 -14.75 -0.15 -6.35
C ARG A 16 -13.70 0.57 -5.52
N LYS A 17 -13.85 0.63 -4.21
CA LYS A 17 -12.93 1.36 -3.33
C LYS A 17 -12.47 0.53 -2.17
N ALA A 18 -11.21 0.70 -1.83
CA ALA A 18 -10.62 0.12 -0.63
C ALA A 18 -9.73 1.14 0.04
N THR A 19 -9.59 1.04 1.36
CA THR A 19 -8.58 1.77 2.09
C THR A 19 -7.40 0.85 2.35
N ILE A 20 -6.21 1.41 2.29
CA ILE A 20 -4.98 0.71 2.62
C ILE A 20 -4.31 1.53 3.71
N LYS A 21 -4.24 0.98 4.91
CA LYS A 21 -3.59 1.63 6.04
C LYS A 21 -2.16 1.10 6.12
N LEU A 22 -1.21 1.98 5.90
CA LEU A 22 0.21 1.65 5.97
C LEU A 22 0.81 2.13 7.28
N SER A 23 1.63 1.29 7.89
CA SER A 23 2.39 1.65 9.07
C SER A 23 3.75 0.98 8.99
N SER A 24 4.73 1.55 9.70
CA SER A 24 6.08 1.02 9.72
C SER A 24 6.67 1.17 11.11
N SER A 25 7.48 0.19 11.51
CA SER A 25 8.22 0.25 12.77
C SER A 25 9.41 1.20 12.71
N LYS A 26 9.88 1.50 11.49
CA LYS A 26 11.04 2.36 11.24
C LYS A 26 10.73 3.31 10.09
N PRO A 27 11.50 4.41 9.94
CA PRO A 27 11.27 5.30 8.79
C PRO A 27 11.37 4.55 7.48
N ALA A 28 10.41 4.76 6.59
CA ALA A 28 10.41 4.20 5.25
C ALA A 28 10.22 5.34 4.25
N PHE A 29 11.03 5.34 3.19
CA PHE A 29 11.04 6.42 2.21
C PHE A 29 10.67 5.88 0.84
N PHE A 30 9.93 6.67 0.09
CA PHE A 30 9.50 6.33 -1.27
C PHE A 30 8.78 4.99 -1.31
N VAL A 31 7.86 4.80 -0.37
CA VAL A 31 7.02 3.59 -0.34
C VAL A 31 6.08 3.64 -1.53
N SER A 32 6.13 2.62 -2.35
CA SER A 32 5.28 2.50 -3.52
C SER A 32 4.43 1.24 -3.45
N MET A 33 3.28 1.29 -4.10
CA MET A 33 2.34 0.17 -4.14
C MET A 33 2.03 -0.21 -5.58
N ASP A 34 1.85 -1.51 -5.80
CA ASP A 34 1.44 -2.06 -7.08
C ASP A 34 0.27 -3.01 -6.82
N SER A 35 -0.83 -2.79 -7.51
CA SER A 35 -2.05 -3.59 -7.33
C SER A 35 -2.07 -4.89 -8.14
N GLY A 36 -0.99 -5.19 -8.85
CA GLY A 36 -0.92 -6.40 -9.65
C GLY A 36 -1.88 -6.32 -10.84
N SER A 37 -2.71 -7.33 -11.01
CA SER A 37 -3.64 -7.39 -12.14
C SER A 37 -4.93 -6.62 -11.92
N THR A 38 -5.13 -6.03 -10.74
CA THR A 38 -6.30 -5.19 -10.46
C THR A 38 -6.03 -3.77 -10.93
N ASP A 39 -6.72 -3.34 -11.97
CA ASP A 39 -6.56 -2.00 -12.50
C ASP A 39 -7.23 -0.97 -11.60
N GLY A 40 -6.53 0.10 -11.34
CA GLY A 40 -7.05 1.16 -10.48
C GLY A 40 -5.99 2.22 -10.18
N ILE A 41 -6.37 3.17 -9.34
CA ILE A 41 -5.55 4.32 -9.00
C ILE A 41 -5.44 4.43 -7.49
N PHE A 42 -4.22 4.60 -7.00
CA PHE A 42 -3.97 4.93 -5.60
C PHE A 42 -4.05 6.44 -5.41
N SER A 43 -4.66 6.87 -4.31
CA SER A 43 -4.78 8.30 -4.00
C SER A 43 -3.40 8.94 -3.76
N ASP A 44 -2.43 8.14 -3.34
CA ASP A 44 -1.07 8.59 -3.10
C ASP A 44 -0.11 7.42 -3.34
N ASN A 45 1.11 7.73 -3.70
CA ASN A 45 2.15 6.73 -3.90
C ASN A 45 3.51 7.39 -3.68
N PHE A 46 4.58 6.58 -3.55
CA PHE A 46 5.93 7.09 -3.26
C PHE A 46 5.95 7.95 -1.99
N ILE A 47 5.30 7.47 -0.95
CA ILE A 47 5.12 8.20 0.30
C ILE A 47 6.25 7.89 1.29
N ALA A 48 6.40 8.77 2.28
CA ALA A 48 7.30 8.54 3.40
C ALA A 48 6.48 8.14 4.62
N LEU A 49 6.95 7.13 5.35
CA LEU A 49 6.33 6.67 6.58
C LEU A 49 7.27 6.99 7.75
N ARG A 50 6.72 7.64 8.78
CA ARG A 50 7.43 7.86 10.03
C ARG A 50 7.17 6.70 10.98
N PRO A 51 8.09 6.41 11.91
CA PRO A 51 7.83 5.36 12.91
C PRO A 51 6.55 5.68 13.68
N THR A 52 5.75 4.67 13.95
CA THR A 52 4.48 4.74 14.69
C THR A 52 3.38 5.58 14.04
N ALA A 53 3.65 6.23 12.91
CA ALA A 53 2.63 6.96 12.16
C ALA A 53 1.91 6.02 11.20
N GLU A 54 0.67 6.34 10.91
CA GLU A 54 -0.15 5.59 9.95
C GLU A 54 -0.51 6.48 8.77
N LYS A 55 -0.54 5.91 7.58
CA LYS A 55 -0.94 6.61 6.37
C LYS A 55 -2.08 5.84 5.72
N ASN A 56 -3.18 6.52 5.47
CA ASN A 56 -4.33 5.93 4.79
C ASN A 56 -4.30 6.29 3.32
N ILE A 57 -4.36 5.27 2.48
CA ILE A 57 -4.37 5.40 1.03
C ILE A 57 -5.71 4.87 0.53
N ILE A 58 -6.33 5.58 -0.41
CA ILE A 58 -7.54 5.11 -1.07
C ILE A 58 -7.15 4.50 -2.41
N PHE A 59 -7.62 3.30 -2.66
CA PHE A 59 -7.50 2.65 -3.96
C PHE A 59 -8.85 2.67 -4.65
N ASP A 60 -8.89 3.29 -5.83
CA ASP A 60 -10.07 3.31 -6.69
C ASP A 60 -9.89 2.33 -7.83
N SER A 61 -10.66 1.24 -7.80
CA SER A 61 -10.61 0.21 -8.84
C SER A 61 -11.36 0.67 -10.08
N GLN A 62 -10.87 0.29 -11.24
CA GLN A 62 -11.53 0.59 -12.50
C GLN A 62 -12.84 -0.19 -12.66
N ASP A 63 -12.84 -1.44 -12.21
CA ASP A 63 -13.99 -2.33 -12.21
C ASP A 63 -14.36 -2.74 -10.81
N ASP A 64 -15.40 -3.56 -10.66
CA ASP A 64 -15.80 -4.06 -9.36
C ASP A 64 -14.61 -4.76 -8.70
N LEU A 65 -14.39 -4.40 -7.43
CA LEU A 65 -13.21 -4.81 -6.71
C LEU A 65 -13.36 -6.22 -6.14
N ASP A 66 -12.40 -7.08 -6.43
CA ASP A 66 -12.22 -8.35 -5.75
C ASP A 66 -11.17 -8.14 -4.66
N ILE A 67 -11.62 -7.98 -3.42
CA ILE A 67 -10.74 -7.61 -2.31
C ILE A 67 -9.72 -8.71 -2.01
N GLU A 68 -10.08 -9.98 -2.16
CA GLU A 68 -9.15 -11.07 -1.91
C GLU A 68 -8.03 -11.08 -2.94
N LYS A 69 -8.35 -10.80 -4.19
CA LYS A 69 -7.36 -10.69 -5.26
C LYS A 69 -6.42 -9.52 -4.99
N LEU A 70 -6.96 -8.38 -4.59
CA LEU A 70 -6.14 -7.22 -4.25
C LEU A 70 -5.20 -7.53 -3.09
N LYS A 71 -5.71 -8.17 -2.03
CA LYS A 71 -4.88 -8.54 -0.89
C LYS A 71 -3.74 -9.48 -1.27
N ASN A 72 -4.02 -10.41 -2.19
CA ASN A 72 -3.02 -11.40 -2.60
C ASN A 72 -1.97 -10.81 -3.54
N GLU A 73 -2.35 -9.84 -4.37
CA GLU A 73 -1.47 -9.32 -5.40
C GLU A 73 -0.84 -7.97 -5.06
N LEU A 74 -1.33 -7.28 -4.03
CA LEU A 74 -0.75 -5.99 -3.64
C LEU A 74 0.71 -6.17 -3.23
N THR A 75 1.58 -5.40 -3.88
CA THR A 75 3.01 -5.40 -3.57
C THR A 75 3.39 -4.03 -3.03
N ILE A 76 4.13 -4.02 -1.94
CA ILE A 76 4.60 -2.80 -1.30
C ILE A 76 6.12 -2.82 -1.30
N MET A 77 6.71 -1.76 -1.82
CA MET A 77 8.16 -1.62 -1.91
C MET A 77 8.58 -0.28 -1.33
N ASP A 78 9.77 -0.24 -0.76
CA ASP A 78 10.39 1.00 -0.32
C ASP A 78 11.75 1.16 -1.00
N LEU A 79 12.32 2.35 -0.89
CA LEU A 79 13.61 2.63 -1.53
C LEU A 79 14.71 1.71 -0.99
N TYR A 80 14.69 1.44 0.30
CA TYR A 80 15.69 0.57 0.92
C TYR A 80 15.64 -0.85 0.33
N SER A 81 14.44 -1.41 0.22
CA SER A 81 14.25 -2.74 -0.35
C SER A 81 14.65 -2.79 -1.82
N ALA A 82 14.38 -1.73 -2.57
CA ALA A 82 14.73 -1.66 -3.98
C ALA A 82 16.23 -1.57 -4.22
N MET A 83 16.98 -1.05 -3.25
CA MET A 83 18.44 -0.90 -3.35
C MET A 83 19.21 -2.14 -2.90
N ASN A 84 18.55 -3.07 -2.29
CA ASN A 84 19.14 -4.32 -1.82
C ASN A 84 18.71 -5.51 -2.72
#